data_d391efcdb57bae3f6e27f76d5d5d188a
#
_entry.id   d391efcdb57bae3f6e27f76d5d5d188a
#
_cell.length_a   1.000
_cell.length_b   1.000
_cell.length_c   1.000
_cell.angle_alpha   90.00
_cell.angle_beta   90.00
_cell.angle_gamma   90.00
#
_symmetry.space_group_name_H-M   'P 1'
#
loop_
_entity.id
_entity.type
_entity.pdbx_description
1 polymer ?
#
loop_
_entity_poly.entity_id
_entity_poly.type
_entity_poly.pdbx_seq_one_letter_code
_entity_poly.pdbx_strand_id
1 'polypeptide(L)'
;MADDLYQKGIKKIQELTASADDNPTGFMDIGEAFKDIAPDLTQYVVEFAFAGIYSRPGRDNKQKVLTTITALVAQGKPQIGMHIKTGLTVGLTPEEIIGCIMHLIPYTGFPSVLGALTVAKEVFNEQGITVDTSAFQ
;
A
#
# COMPACT_ATOMS: atom_id res chain seq x y z
N MET A 1 16.17 6.31 20.88
CA MET A 1 16.80 7.34 20.06
C MET A 1 16.74 6.92 18.61
N ALA A 2 17.81 6.94 17.82
CA ALA A 2 17.73 6.53 16.40
C ALA A 2 17.16 5.11 16.23
N ASP A 3 17.57 4.18 17.09
CA ASP A 3 17.08 2.80 17.08
C ASP A 3 15.59 2.71 17.42
N ASP A 4 15.09 3.54 18.31
CA ASP A 4 13.68 3.55 18.71
C ASP A 4 12.78 4.00 17.57
N LEU A 5 13.21 5.00 16.81
CA LEU A 5 12.45 5.49 15.66
C LEU A 5 12.40 4.43 14.54
N TYR A 6 13.53 3.80 14.27
CA TYR A 6 13.61 2.71 13.30
C TYR A 6 12.72 1.54 13.71
N GLN A 7 12.78 1.11 14.97
CA GLN A 7 11.95 0.02 15.49
C GLN A 7 10.47 0.36 15.47
N LYS A 8 10.10 1.61 15.73
CA LYS A 8 8.72 2.09 15.59
C LYS A 8 8.23 1.94 14.14
N GLY A 9 9.08 2.26 13.17
CA GLY A 9 8.76 2.11 11.75
C GLY A 9 8.60 0.64 11.36
N ILE A 10 9.50 -0.23 11.80
CA ILE A 10 9.43 -1.67 11.56
C ILE A 10 8.14 -2.25 12.15
N LYS A 11 7.77 -1.85 13.37
CA LYS A 11 6.52 -2.28 13.99
C LYS A 11 5.31 -1.89 13.16
N LYS A 12 5.28 -0.66 12.62
CA LYS A 12 4.19 -0.22 11.75
C LYS A 12 4.14 -1.03 10.46
N ILE A 13 5.27 -1.30 9.84
CA ILE A 13 5.34 -2.16 8.65
C ILE A 13 4.74 -3.54 8.96
N GLN A 14 5.09 -4.13 10.09
CA GLN A 14 4.54 -5.43 10.52
C GLN A 14 3.03 -5.38 10.70
N GLU A 15 2.48 -4.32 11.29
CA GLU A 15 1.03 -4.13 11.42
C GLU A 15 0.33 -4.09 10.05
N LEU A 16 0.93 -3.39 9.09
CA LEU A 16 0.36 -3.22 7.74
C LEU A 16 0.47 -4.49 6.90
N THR A 17 1.41 -5.34 7.21
CA THR A 17 1.71 -6.54 6.43
C THR A 17 1.26 -7.82 7.10
N ALA A 18 0.88 -7.77 8.37
CA ALA A 18 0.42 -8.86 9.24
C ALA A 18 1.30 -10.11 9.13
N SER A 19 2.57 -9.93 8.87
CA SER A 19 3.43 -11.04 8.55
C SER A 19 4.52 -11.19 9.58
N ALA A 20 4.76 -12.44 9.94
CA ALA A 20 5.93 -12.83 10.68
C ALA A 20 7.18 -12.83 9.81
N ASP A 21 7.03 -12.65 8.50
CA ASP A 21 8.15 -12.55 7.57
C ASP A 21 8.80 -11.18 7.68
N ASP A 22 10.11 -11.15 7.54
CA ASP A 22 10.89 -9.92 7.65
C ASP A 22 10.63 -8.93 6.51
N ASN A 23 10.01 -9.38 5.42
CA ASN A 23 9.75 -8.55 4.24
C ASN A 23 8.47 -8.93 3.49
N PRO A 24 7.32 -8.89 4.15
CA PRO A 24 6.08 -9.47 3.61
C PRO A 24 5.46 -8.73 2.44
N THR A 25 5.78 -7.46 2.21
CA THR A 25 5.17 -6.65 1.14
C THR A 25 6.17 -6.10 0.15
N GLY A 26 7.43 -6.42 0.30
CA GLY A 26 8.47 -5.84 -0.53
C GLY A 26 8.90 -4.43 -0.14
N PHE A 27 8.39 -3.86 0.95
CA PHE A 27 8.86 -2.55 1.39
C PHE A 27 10.37 -2.54 1.70
N MET A 28 10.91 -3.63 2.24
CA MET A 28 12.34 -3.74 2.51
C MET A 28 13.15 -3.99 1.24
N ASP A 29 12.54 -4.56 0.19
CA ASP A 29 13.22 -4.80 -1.09
C ASP A 29 13.60 -3.50 -1.79
N ILE A 30 12.87 -2.41 -1.52
CA ILE A 30 13.21 -1.08 -2.04
C ILE A 30 14.62 -0.69 -1.59
N GLY A 31 14.95 -0.91 -0.31
CA GLY A 31 16.27 -0.65 0.23
C GLY A 31 17.35 -1.51 -0.41
N GLU A 32 17.10 -2.80 -0.55
CA GLU A 32 18.04 -3.72 -1.18
C GLU A 32 18.30 -3.39 -2.65
N ALA A 33 17.25 -2.99 -3.39
CA ALA A 33 17.36 -2.65 -4.81
C ALA A 33 18.29 -1.45 -5.05
N PHE A 34 18.38 -0.52 -4.11
CA PHE A 34 19.13 0.72 -4.26
C PHE A 34 20.34 0.82 -3.31
N LYS A 35 20.70 -0.24 -2.64
CA LYS A 35 21.78 -0.26 -1.64
C LYS A 35 23.13 0.19 -2.20
N ASP A 36 23.39 -0.07 -3.47
CA ASP A 36 24.63 0.28 -4.17
C ASP A 36 24.75 1.78 -4.49
N ILE A 37 23.62 2.50 -4.57
CA ILE A 37 23.59 3.92 -4.94
C ILE A 37 22.95 4.82 -3.86
N ALA A 38 22.13 4.27 -3.00
CA ALA A 38 21.43 5.01 -1.94
C ALA A 38 21.28 4.13 -0.69
N PRO A 39 22.39 3.85 0.02
CA PRO A 39 22.38 2.90 1.14
C PRO A 39 21.55 3.34 2.34
N ASP A 40 21.24 4.63 2.46
CA ASP A 40 20.44 5.21 3.54
C ASP A 40 18.94 5.30 3.19
N LEU A 41 18.53 4.89 1.99
CA LEU A 41 17.12 4.98 1.56
C LEU A 41 16.19 4.20 2.49
N THR A 42 16.56 2.99 2.90
CA THR A 42 15.76 2.17 3.82
C THR A 42 15.48 2.90 5.11
N GLN A 43 16.47 3.58 5.66
CA GLN A 43 16.31 4.35 6.88
C GLN A 43 15.23 5.45 6.72
N TYR A 44 15.26 6.20 5.62
CA TYR A 44 14.25 7.23 5.36
C TYR A 44 12.85 6.61 5.20
N VAL A 45 12.74 5.50 4.48
CA VAL A 45 11.45 4.82 4.31
C VAL A 45 10.90 4.38 5.68
N VAL A 46 11.71 3.71 6.49
CA VAL A 46 11.29 3.17 7.78
C VAL A 46 11.00 4.28 8.77
N GLU A 47 11.90 5.23 8.93
CA GLU A 47 11.80 6.25 9.98
C GLU A 47 10.88 7.40 9.62
N PHE A 48 10.92 7.90 8.40
CA PHE A 48 10.06 9.01 7.99
C PHE A 48 8.66 8.54 7.60
N ALA A 49 8.57 7.62 6.63
CA ALA A 49 7.26 7.23 6.12
C ALA A 49 6.48 6.39 7.14
N PHE A 50 7.08 5.36 7.71
CA PHE A 50 6.34 4.44 8.58
C PHE A 50 6.33 4.87 10.04
N ALA A 51 7.45 5.25 10.62
CA ALA A 51 7.46 5.74 12.00
C ALA A 51 6.86 7.15 12.11
N GLY A 52 7.18 8.03 11.18
CA GLY A 52 6.71 9.42 11.21
C GLY A 52 5.28 9.59 10.73
N ILE A 53 4.98 9.17 9.52
CA ILE A 53 3.71 9.48 8.85
C ILE A 53 2.65 8.41 9.12
N TYR A 54 2.93 7.14 8.81
CA TYR A 54 1.94 6.07 9.00
C TYR A 54 1.59 5.81 10.47
N SER A 55 2.46 6.19 11.40
CA SER A 55 2.23 6.02 12.84
C SER A 55 1.51 7.19 13.50
N ARG A 56 1.14 8.23 12.72
CA ARG A 56 0.39 9.37 13.30
C ARG A 56 -1.00 8.91 13.78
N PRO A 57 -1.47 9.45 14.91
CA PRO A 57 -2.82 9.15 15.40
C PRO A 57 -3.90 9.82 14.54
N GLY A 58 -5.16 9.45 14.76
CA GLY A 58 -6.32 10.11 14.19
C GLY A 58 -6.98 9.39 13.03
N ARG A 59 -6.30 8.40 12.43
CA ARG A 59 -6.86 7.56 11.38
C ARG A 59 -6.44 6.11 11.60
N ASP A 60 -7.29 5.16 11.24
CA ASP A 60 -6.93 3.75 11.29
C ASP A 60 -6.08 3.35 10.06
N ASN A 61 -5.55 2.14 10.09
CA ASN A 61 -4.69 1.65 9.01
C ASN A 61 -5.45 1.51 7.69
N LYS A 62 -6.72 1.13 7.71
CA LYS A 62 -7.56 1.04 6.50
C LYS A 62 -7.65 2.39 5.79
N GLN A 63 -7.94 3.45 6.55
CA GLN A 63 -8.05 4.80 6.02
C GLN A 63 -6.72 5.30 5.45
N LYS A 64 -5.63 5.02 6.15
CA LYS A 64 -4.27 5.41 5.70
C LYS A 64 -3.90 4.72 4.39
N VAL A 65 -4.13 3.42 4.30
CA VAL A 65 -3.82 2.66 3.08
C VAL A 65 -4.71 3.09 1.92
N LEU A 66 -5.99 3.32 2.17
CA LEU A 66 -6.92 3.78 1.14
C LEU A 66 -6.51 5.15 0.61
N THR A 67 -6.08 6.05 1.49
CA THR A 67 -5.54 7.36 1.10
C THR A 67 -4.29 7.21 0.22
N THR A 68 -3.40 6.30 0.57
CA THR A 68 -2.20 6.00 -0.23
C THR A 68 -2.57 5.51 -1.63
N ILE A 69 -3.47 4.54 -1.73
CA ILE A 69 -3.94 4.00 -3.01
C ILE A 69 -4.54 5.12 -3.85
N THR A 70 -5.42 5.93 -3.28
CA THR A 70 -6.05 7.06 -3.94
C THR A 70 -5.02 8.03 -4.53
N ALA A 71 -4.03 8.42 -3.73
CA ALA A 71 -2.99 9.36 -4.17
C ALA A 71 -2.18 8.79 -5.34
N LEU A 72 -1.80 7.52 -5.27
CA LEU A 72 -0.99 6.88 -6.30
C LEU A 72 -1.76 6.68 -7.60
N VAL A 73 -3.02 6.29 -7.52
CA VAL A 73 -3.89 6.16 -8.70
C VAL A 73 -4.09 7.52 -9.37
N ALA A 74 -4.39 8.55 -8.58
CA ALA A 74 -4.60 9.90 -9.10
C ALA A 74 -3.36 10.44 -9.82
N GLN A 75 -2.17 10.07 -9.38
CA GLN A 75 -0.91 10.44 -10.00
C GLN A 75 -0.50 9.54 -11.16
N GLY A 76 -1.27 8.51 -11.47
CA GLY A 76 -0.93 7.54 -12.51
C GLY A 76 0.28 6.67 -12.18
N LYS A 77 0.56 6.46 -10.89
CA LYS A 77 1.72 5.66 -10.46
C LYS A 77 1.40 4.16 -10.55
N PRO A 78 2.27 3.37 -11.20
CA PRO A 78 2.02 1.93 -11.34
C PRO A 78 2.34 1.12 -10.08
N GLN A 79 3.03 1.70 -9.09
CA GLN A 79 3.48 0.99 -7.89
C GLN A 79 2.40 0.89 -6.83
N ILE A 80 1.19 0.49 -7.19
CA ILE A 80 0.09 0.34 -6.23
C ILE A 80 -0.11 -1.10 -5.75
N GLY A 81 0.52 -2.07 -6.40
CA GLY A 81 0.31 -3.49 -6.09
C GLY A 81 0.58 -3.85 -4.64
N MET A 82 1.71 -3.40 -4.08
CA MET A 82 2.02 -3.67 -2.67
C MET A 82 1.04 -2.96 -1.72
N HIS A 83 0.53 -1.79 -2.09
CA HIS A 83 -0.44 -1.07 -1.28
C HIS A 83 -1.82 -1.71 -1.33
N ILE A 84 -2.19 -2.33 -2.45
CA ILE A 84 -3.40 -3.15 -2.54
C ILE A 84 -3.28 -4.37 -1.62
N LYS A 85 -2.14 -5.06 -1.64
CA LYS A 85 -1.87 -6.18 -0.72
C LYS A 85 -1.97 -5.72 0.74
N THR A 86 -1.36 -4.61 1.07
CA THR A 86 -1.44 -4.01 2.41
C THR A 86 -2.87 -3.68 2.78
N GLY A 87 -3.66 -3.14 1.85
CA GLY A 87 -5.08 -2.86 2.06
C GLY A 87 -5.87 -4.10 2.45
N LEU A 88 -5.67 -5.19 1.73
CA LEU A 88 -6.29 -6.47 2.05
C LEU A 88 -5.88 -6.97 3.44
N THR A 89 -4.61 -6.83 3.77
CA THR A 89 -4.07 -7.25 5.07
C THR A 89 -4.70 -6.50 6.24
N VAL A 90 -4.88 -5.18 6.11
CA VAL A 90 -5.47 -4.37 7.19
C VAL A 90 -6.99 -4.44 7.23
N GLY A 91 -7.60 -5.21 6.34
CA GLY A 91 -9.03 -5.52 6.37
C GLY A 91 -9.91 -4.80 5.37
N LEU A 92 -9.33 -4.12 4.37
CA LEU A 92 -10.12 -3.65 3.24
C LEU A 92 -10.58 -4.86 2.42
N THR A 93 -11.83 -4.82 1.98
CA THR A 93 -12.33 -5.85 1.06
C THR A 93 -11.89 -5.55 -0.37
N PRO A 94 -11.81 -6.56 -1.25
CA PRO A 94 -11.55 -6.32 -2.68
C PRO A 94 -12.56 -5.33 -3.29
N GLU A 95 -13.83 -5.43 -2.88
CA GLU A 95 -14.90 -4.56 -3.36
C GLU A 95 -14.68 -3.10 -2.92
N GLU A 96 -14.22 -2.88 -1.69
CA GLU A 96 -13.87 -1.53 -1.21
C GLU A 96 -12.72 -0.94 -2.01
N ILE A 97 -11.70 -1.74 -2.32
CA ILE A 97 -10.55 -1.29 -3.12
C ILE A 97 -11.01 -0.93 -4.54
N ILE A 98 -11.79 -1.79 -5.18
CA ILE A 98 -12.33 -1.53 -6.53
C ILE A 98 -13.23 -0.30 -6.50
N GLY A 99 -14.10 -0.17 -5.51
CA GLY A 99 -14.97 0.99 -5.35
C GLY A 99 -14.19 2.29 -5.24
N CYS A 100 -13.10 2.28 -4.50
CA CYS A 100 -12.20 3.43 -4.37
C CYS A 100 -11.58 3.81 -5.73
N ILE A 101 -11.05 2.84 -6.46
CA ILE A 101 -10.42 3.07 -7.76
C ILE A 101 -11.44 3.61 -8.75
N MET A 102 -12.61 3.00 -8.84
CA MET A 102 -13.69 3.43 -9.75
C MET A 102 -14.19 4.84 -9.42
N HIS A 103 -14.24 5.18 -8.15
CA HIS A 103 -14.67 6.51 -7.69
C HIS A 103 -13.78 7.63 -8.27
N LEU A 104 -12.54 7.31 -8.63
CA LEU A 104 -11.58 8.31 -9.10
C LEU A 104 -11.74 8.67 -10.58
N ILE A 105 -12.58 7.97 -11.34
CA ILE A 105 -12.80 8.25 -12.78
C ILE A 105 -13.09 9.72 -13.04
N PRO A 106 -14.04 10.38 -12.33
CA PRO A 106 -14.34 11.80 -12.57
C PRO A 106 -13.18 12.74 -12.28
N TYR A 107 -12.22 12.32 -11.48
CA TYR A 107 -11.15 13.19 -10.97
C TYR A 107 -9.82 12.97 -11.66
N THR A 108 -9.55 11.77 -12.14
CA THR A 108 -8.23 11.42 -12.72
C THR A 108 -8.32 10.81 -14.12
N GLY A 109 -9.54 10.50 -14.60
CA GLY A 109 -9.75 9.98 -15.94
C GLY A 109 -9.59 8.46 -16.06
N PHE A 110 -10.06 7.94 -17.18
CA PHE A 110 -10.06 6.50 -17.47
C PHE A 110 -8.66 5.88 -17.53
N PRO A 111 -7.65 6.50 -18.18
CA PRO A 111 -6.36 5.81 -18.33
C PRO A 111 -5.72 5.39 -16.99
N SER A 112 -5.68 6.28 -16.00
CA SER A 112 -5.14 5.98 -14.68
C SER A 112 -5.95 4.90 -13.97
N VAL A 113 -7.28 4.96 -14.07
CA VAL A 113 -8.16 3.98 -13.44
C VAL A 113 -8.03 2.60 -14.10
N LEU A 114 -7.96 2.54 -15.42
CA LEU A 114 -7.76 1.27 -16.13
C LEU A 114 -6.44 0.61 -15.76
N GLY A 115 -5.36 1.41 -15.65
CA GLY A 115 -4.07 0.92 -15.18
C GLY A 115 -4.14 0.37 -13.75
N ALA A 116 -4.82 1.08 -12.87
CA ALA A 116 -5.00 0.66 -11.48
C ALA A 116 -5.82 -0.63 -11.37
N LEU A 117 -6.90 -0.74 -12.15
CA LEU A 117 -7.74 -1.96 -12.17
C LEU A 117 -6.95 -3.17 -12.68
N THR A 118 -6.07 -2.96 -13.66
CA THR A 118 -5.18 -4.03 -14.15
C THR A 118 -4.30 -4.56 -13.03
N VAL A 119 -3.67 -3.67 -12.26
CA VAL A 119 -2.81 -4.07 -11.13
C VAL A 119 -3.63 -4.76 -10.04
N ALA A 120 -4.81 -4.23 -9.71
CA ALA A 120 -5.70 -4.83 -8.71
C ALA A 120 -6.09 -6.25 -9.11
N LYS A 121 -6.44 -6.46 -10.38
CA LYS A 121 -6.79 -7.77 -10.91
C LYS A 121 -5.63 -8.76 -10.79
N GLU A 122 -4.42 -8.33 -11.10
CA GLU A 122 -3.23 -9.16 -10.95
C GLU A 122 -3.02 -9.59 -9.50
N VAL A 123 -3.12 -8.65 -8.56
CA VAL A 123 -2.98 -8.94 -7.12
C VAL A 123 -4.04 -9.93 -6.65
N PHE A 124 -5.29 -9.72 -7.02
CA PHE A 124 -6.39 -10.61 -6.64
C PHE A 124 -6.18 -12.02 -7.21
N ASN A 125 -5.77 -12.14 -8.45
CA ASN A 125 -5.48 -13.42 -9.08
C ASN A 125 -4.32 -14.15 -8.38
N GLU A 126 -3.25 -13.46 -8.06
CA GLU A 126 -2.11 -14.03 -7.32
C GLU A 126 -2.53 -14.58 -5.95
N GLN A 127 -3.47 -13.92 -5.30
CA GLN A 127 -3.92 -14.28 -3.94
C GLN A 127 -5.16 -15.19 -3.95
N GLY A 128 -5.63 -15.61 -5.12
CA GLY A 128 -6.82 -16.47 -5.22
C GLY A 128 -8.10 -15.80 -4.76
N ILE A 129 -8.19 -14.48 -4.89
CA ILE A 129 -9.35 -13.70 -4.47
C ILE A 129 -10.32 -13.53 -5.62
N THR A 130 -11.59 -13.82 -5.37
CA THR A 130 -12.70 -13.55 -6.29
C THR A 130 -13.48 -12.34 -5.78
N VAL A 131 -13.68 -11.35 -6.65
CA VAL A 131 -14.45 -10.16 -6.33
C VAL A 131 -15.94 -10.47 -6.41
N ASP A 132 -16.71 -10.11 -5.38
CA ASP A 132 -18.17 -10.22 -5.39
C ASP A 132 -18.76 -9.03 -6.17
N THR A 133 -19.00 -9.24 -7.44
CA THR A 133 -19.54 -8.18 -8.32
C THR A 133 -20.98 -7.78 -8.00
N SER A 134 -21.71 -8.60 -7.23
CA SER A 134 -23.06 -8.21 -6.78
C SER A 134 -23.04 -7.00 -5.85
N ALA A 135 -21.92 -6.73 -5.20
CA ALA A 135 -21.74 -5.55 -4.36
C ALA A 135 -21.85 -4.22 -5.13
N PHE A 136 -21.74 -4.26 -6.46
CA PHE A 136 -21.76 -3.07 -7.32
C PHE A 136 -23.09 -2.86 -8.05
N GLN A 137 -24.08 -3.69 -7.75
CA GLN A 137 -25.39 -3.65 -8.41
C GLN A 137 -26.46 -2.97 -7.58
#